data_4fb475e72d2ed78903b54c335f8a1dbb
#
_entry.id   4fb475e72d2ed78903b54c335f8a1dbb
#
_cell.length_a   1.000
_cell.length_b   1.000
_cell.length_c   1.000
_cell.angle_alpha   90.00
_cell.angle_beta   90.00
_cell.angle_gamma   90.00
#
_symmetry.space_group_name_H-M   'P 1'
#
loop_
_entity.id
_entity.type
_entity.pdbx_description
1 polymer ?
#
loop_
_entity_poly.entity_id
_entity_poly.type
_entity_poly.pdbx_seq_one_letter_code
_entity_poly.pdbx_strand_id
1 'polypeptide(L)'
;MIGLFLGDTDFSEIVLKKIKTKKIKYFIIDFSKKNKFKKDKNSFRISIGKFGTIINLIKQKKCKKVLFAGKIAKPNFSSLRLDFKGIYYMPSVIRAAKIGDAAIIKSIIKILNNEGIKVISSIFFNPELSLKKGCYTKLKPNKQDLISIKKGKFFFNKTKSLDHIQALVVKGDKILAKEGK
;
A
#
# COMPACT_ATOMS: atom_id res chain seq x y z
N MET A 1 -4.38 11.48 16.40
CA MET A 1 -4.24 12.01 15.03
C MET A 1 -3.67 10.94 14.13
N ILE A 2 -4.10 10.89 12.86
CA ILE A 2 -3.59 9.97 11.85
C ILE A 2 -3.21 10.72 10.58
N GLY A 3 -2.10 10.33 9.94
CA GLY A 3 -1.70 10.81 8.62
C GLY A 3 -2.28 9.90 7.53
N LEU A 4 -2.91 10.48 6.51
CA LEU A 4 -3.53 9.78 5.39
C LEU A 4 -2.73 10.05 4.13
N PHE A 5 -2.11 9.02 3.55
CA PHE A 5 -1.41 9.08 2.27
C PHE A 5 -2.38 8.59 1.21
N LEU A 6 -2.98 9.54 0.48
CA LEU A 6 -4.11 9.25 -0.41
C LEU A 6 -3.72 9.38 -1.88
N GLY A 7 -4.10 8.38 -2.66
CA GLY A 7 -3.93 8.32 -4.12
C GLY A 7 -5.25 8.45 -4.90
N ASP A 8 -5.22 8.01 -6.15
CA ASP A 8 -6.26 8.33 -7.16
C ASP A 8 -7.57 7.54 -7.06
N THR A 9 -7.62 6.38 -6.37
CA THR A 9 -8.81 5.51 -6.40
C THR A 9 -9.91 5.94 -5.44
N ASP A 10 -11.13 5.48 -5.65
CA ASP A 10 -12.29 5.72 -4.79
C ASP A 10 -12.09 5.17 -3.38
N PHE A 11 -11.23 4.16 -3.24
CA PHE A 11 -10.83 3.63 -1.93
C PHE A 11 -10.28 4.72 -1.01
N SER A 12 -9.55 5.71 -1.55
CA SER A 12 -9.06 6.85 -0.79
C SER A 12 -10.19 7.69 -0.21
N GLU A 13 -11.27 7.90 -0.97
CA GLU A 13 -12.44 8.66 -0.52
C GLU A 13 -13.24 7.89 0.53
N ILE A 14 -13.41 6.58 0.32
CA ILE A 14 -14.11 5.71 1.28
C ILE A 14 -13.39 5.75 2.65
N VAL A 15 -12.06 5.61 2.65
CA VAL A 15 -11.26 5.69 3.87
C VAL A 15 -11.39 7.08 4.50
N LEU A 16 -11.25 8.16 3.74
CA LEU A 16 -11.38 9.52 4.24
C LEU A 16 -12.77 9.78 4.82
N LYS A 17 -13.83 9.37 4.13
CA LYS A 17 -15.22 9.48 4.61
C LYS A 17 -15.39 8.79 5.95
N LYS A 18 -14.86 7.57 6.11
CA LYS A 18 -14.94 6.82 7.37
C LYS A 18 -14.20 7.50 8.52
N ILE A 19 -13.01 8.05 8.25
CA ILE A 19 -12.22 8.80 9.23
C ILE A 19 -12.98 10.05 9.70
N LYS A 20 -13.62 10.78 8.76
CA LYS A 20 -14.47 11.95 9.05
C LYS A 20 -15.70 11.56 9.89
N THR A 21 -16.41 10.51 9.49
CA THR A 21 -17.60 10.01 10.23
C THR A 21 -17.24 9.60 11.66
N LYS A 22 -16.08 8.98 11.86
CA LYS A 22 -15.57 8.63 13.19
C LYS A 22 -14.97 9.81 13.96
N LYS A 23 -15.01 11.04 13.42
CA LYS A 23 -14.45 12.26 14.02
C LYS A 23 -12.98 12.13 14.45
N ILE A 24 -12.19 11.31 13.74
CA ILE A 24 -10.78 11.09 14.04
C ILE A 24 -9.98 12.29 13.51
N LYS A 25 -9.12 12.89 14.36
CA LYS A 25 -8.19 13.95 13.92
C LYS A 25 -7.23 13.40 12.86
N TYR A 26 -7.14 14.06 11.69
CA TYR A 26 -6.33 13.62 10.57
C TYR A 26 -5.68 14.79 9.84
N PHE A 27 -4.70 14.46 8.99
CA PHE A 27 -4.26 15.29 7.87
C PHE A 27 -4.01 14.39 6.66
N ILE A 28 -4.00 14.99 5.48
CA ILE A 28 -3.84 14.28 4.21
C ILE A 28 -2.52 14.71 3.58
N ILE A 29 -1.75 13.75 3.06
CA ILE A 29 -0.73 13.96 2.06
C ILE A 29 -1.31 13.46 0.74
N ASP A 30 -1.65 14.41 -0.14
CA ASP A 30 -2.33 14.12 -1.40
C ASP A 30 -1.30 13.77 -2.48
N PHE A 31 -1.30 12.49 -2.89
CA PHE A 31 -0.51 11.95 -4.00
C PHE A 31 -1.34 11.71 -5.26
N SER A 32 -2.62 12.09 -5.28
CA SER A 32 -3.45 11.95 -6.47
C SER A 32 -2.97 12.82 -7.62
N LYS A 33 -3.14 12.36 -8.87
CA LYS A 33 -2.68 13.11 -10.05
C LYS A 33 -3.33 14.48 -10.16
N LYS A 34 -4.65 14.57 -9.90
CA LYS A 34 -5.47 15.77 -10.07
C LYS A 34 -5.64 16.59 -8.78
N ASN A 35 -4.82 16.38 -7.75
CA ASN A 35 -4.96 17.05 -6.46
C ASN A 35 -6.41 16.93 -5.91
N LYS A 36 -6.89 15.70 -5.84
CA LYS A 36 -8.29 15.33 -5.57
C LYS A 36 -8.79 15.87 -4.23
N PHE A 37 -7.89 16.01 -3.26
CA PHE A 37 -8.22 16.42 -1.90
C PHE A 37 -7.93 17.90 -1.60
N LYS A 38 -7.69 18.74 -2.61
CA LYS A 38 -7.34 20.18 -2.45
C LYS A 38 -8.37 21.00 -1.67
N LYS A 39 -9.64 20.59 -1.68
CA LYS A 39 -10.72 21.28 -0.95
C LYS A 39 -10.73 20.98 0.55
N ASP A 40 -9.99 19.96 1.01
CA ASP A 40 -9.89 19.63 2.43
C ASP A 40 -8.81 20.49 3.08
N LYS A 41 -9.18 21.29 4.09
CA LYS A 41 -8.27 22.22 4.80
C LYS A 41 -7.08 21.51 5.48
N ASN A 42 -7.17 20.21 5.70
CA ASN A 42 -6.10 19.41 6.28
C ASN A 42 -5.25 18.70 5.20
N SER A 43 -5.40 19.04 3.93
CA SER A 43 -4.69 18.43 2.81
C SER A 43 -3.42 19.20 2.45
N PHE A 44 -2.34 18.45 2.26
CA PHE A 44 -1.02 18.95 1.88
C PHE A 44 -0.58 18.26 0.60
N ARG A 45 -0.19 19.04 -0.40
CA ARG A 45 0.41 18.54 -1.64
C ARG A 45 1.92 18.55 -1.51
N ILE A 46 2.55 17.39 -1.41
CA ILE A 46 4.00 17.24 -1.27
C ILE A 46 4.49 16.24 -2.32
N SER A 47 5.58 16.57 -3.02
CA SER A 47 6.19 15.63 -3.97
C SER A 47 6.67 14.37 -3.26
N ILE A 48 6.46 13.21 -3.90
CA ILE A 48 6.85 11.89 -3.36
C ILE A 48 8.36 11.76 -3.10
N GLY A 49 9.19 12.55 -3.77
CA GLY A 49 10.64 12.59 -3.54
C GLY A 49 11.08 13.37 -2.31
N LYS A 50 10.20 14.17 -1.71
CA LYS A 50 10.52 15.01 -0.55
C LYS A 50 10.24 14.29 0.78
N PHE A 51 10.99 13.21 1.03
CA PHE A 51 10.83 12.39 2.24
C PHE A 51 11.02 13.18 3.53
N GLY A 52 12.01 14.08 3.58
CA GLY A 52 12.26 14.92 4.75
C GLY A 52 11.09 15.85 5.03
N THR A 53 10.56 16.50 4.01
CA THR A 53 9.37 17.37 4.14
C THR A 53 8.17 16.61 4.67
N ILE A 54 7.92 15.39 4.14
CA ILE A 54 6.83 14.51 4.58
C ILE A 54 7.02 14.11 6.04
N ILE A 55 8.20 13.63 6.41
CA ILE A 55 8.51 13.18 7.77
C ILE A 55 8.42 14.33 8.76
N ASN A 56 8.93 15.50 8.41
CA ASN A 56 8.86 16.70 9.24
C ASN A 56 7.42 17.15 9.47
N LEU A 57 6.56 17.13 8.43
CA LEU A 57 5.14 17.43 8.58
C LEU A 57 4.47 16.46 9.57
N ILE A 58 4.75 15.15 9.44
CA ILE A 58 4.20 14.13 10.36
C ILE A 58 4.63 14.40 11.80
N LYS A 59 5.92 14.73 12.02
CA LYS A 59 6.48 15.03 13.34
C LYS A 59 5.92 16.34 13.92
N GLN A 60 5.81 17.41 13.13
CA GLN A 60 5.19 18.68 13.53
C GLN A 60 3.73 18.50 13.96
N LYS A 61 2.99 17.65 13.26
CA LYS A 61 1.61 17.26 13.63
C LYS A 61 1.54 16.32 14.83
N LYS A 62 2.68 15.98 15.47
CA LYS A 62 2.77 15.00 16.57
C LYS A 62 2.07 13.67 16.24
N CYS A 63 2.16 13.25 14.97
CA CYS A 63 1.50 12.06 14.46
C CYS A 63 2.47 10.88 14.47
N LYS A 64 2.05 9.76 15.06
CA LYS A 64 2.85 8.51 15.12
C LYS A 64 2.33 7.40 14.21
N LYS A 65 1.17 7.59 13.59
CA LYS A 65 0.51 6.56 12.78
C LYS A 65 0.07 7.14 11.44
N VAL A 66 0.41 6.43 10.37
CA VAL A 66 -0.03 6.77 9.01
C VAL A 66 -0.68 5.56 8.35
N LEU A 67 -1.52 5.80 7.35
CA LEU A 67 -2.04 4.75 6.48
C LEU A 67 -1.96 5.18 5.01
N PHE A 68 -1.88 4.19 4.14
CA PHE A 68 -1.92 4.37 2.69
C PHE A 68 -3.27 3.91 2.16
N ALA A 69 -3.89 4.70 1.29
CA ALA A 69 -5.10 4.32 0.59
C ALA A 69 -5.10 4.83 -0.84
N GLY A 70 -5.52 3.97 -1.77
CA GLY A 70 -5.59 4.26 -3.18
C GLY A 70 -4.27 4.08 -3.94
N LYS A 71 -4.38 4.17 -5.27
CA LYS A 71 -3.25 3.99 -6.18
C LYS A 71 -2.44 5.28 -6.27
N ILE A 72 -1.14 5.18 -6.05
CA ILE A 72 -0.17 6.23 -6.30
C ILE A 72 0.57 5.87 -7.59
N ALA A 73 0.59 6.79 -8.55
CA ALA A 73 1.32 6.55 -9.80
C ALA A 73 2.82 6.39 -9.50
N LYS A 74 3.44 5.37 -10.11
CA LYS A 74 4.89 5.19 -10.03
C LYS A 74 5.57 6.40 -10.65
N PRO A 75 6.42 7.12 -9.90
CA PRO A 75 7.07 8.30 -10.42
C PRO A 75 8.19 7.93 -11.39
N ASN A 76 8.53 8.86 -12.27
CA ASN A 76 9.81 8.80 -12.96
C ASN A 76 10.90 9.22 -11.97
N PHE A 77 11.72 8.26 -11.54
CA PHE A 77 12.74 8.49 -10.50
C PHE A 77 13.81 9.48 -10.90
N SER A 78 14.14 9.58 -12.20
CA SER A 78 15.16 10.52 -12.71
C SER A 78 14.72 11.99 -12.71
N SER A 79 13.41 12.25 -12.72
CA SER A 79 12.86 13.60 -12.69
C SER A 79 12.36 14.04 -11.31
N LEU A 80 12.54 13.22 -10.28
CA LEU A 80 12.10 13.56 -8.93
C LEU A 80 12.97 14.65 -8.28
N ARG A 81 12.32 15.71 -7.81
CA ARG A 81 12.98 16.68 -6.94
C ARG A 81 13.09 16.10 -5.53
N LEU A 82 14.30 15.78 -5.11
CA LEU A 82 14.61 15.18 -3.82
C LEU A 82 14.99 16.27 -2.80
N ASP A 83 14.65 16.06 -1.52
CA ASP A 83 15.29 16.72 -0.39
C ASP A 83 16.40 15.84 0.20
N PHE A 84 17.12 16.30 1.22
CA PHE A 84 18.24 15.55 1.83
C PHE A 84 17.86 14.12 2.24
N LYS A 85 16.71 13.92 2.90
CA LYS A 85 16.24 12.58 3.25
C LYS A 85 15.78 11.80 2.01
N GLY A 86 15.25 12.48 1.00
CA GLY A 86 14.95 11.89 -0.29
C GLY A 86 16.21 11.33 -0.95
N ILE A 87 17.30 12.08 -0.98
CA ILE A 87 18.60 11.61 -1.50
C ILE A 87 19.08 10.38 -0.73
N TYR A 88 19.01 10.42 0.60
CA TYR A 88 19.45 9.32 1.46
C TYR A 88 18.63 8.04 1.26
N TYR A 89 17.30 8.14 1.17
CA TYR A 89 16.42 6.97 1.09
C TYR A 89 16.16 6.46 -0.34
N MET A 90 16.28 7.32 -1.36
CA MET A 90 15.95 6.99 -2.74
C MET A 90 16.69 5.76 -3.29
N PRO A 91 17.98 5.52 -3.02
CA PRO A 91 18.67 4.32 -3.50
C PRO A 91 18.00 3.02 -3.06
N SER A 92 17.46 2.97 -1.84
CA SER A 92 16.75 1.79 -1.34
C SER A 92 15.40 1.60 -2.04
N VAL A 93 14.69 2.69 -2.32
CA VAL A 93 13.41 2.67 -3.04
C VAL A 93 13.60 2.26 -4.50
N ILE A 94 14.66 2.75 -5.17
CA ILE A 94 14.97 2.37 -6.55
C ILE A 94 15.33 0.88 -6.63
N ARG A 95 16.14 0.35 -5.69
CA ARG A 95 16.42 -1.10 -5.63
C ARG A 95 15.14 -1.91 -5.45
N ALA A 96 14.24 -1.48 -4.55
CA ALA A 96 12.95 -2.12 -4.36
C ALA A 96 12.07 -2.06 -5.61
N ALA A 97 12.12 -0.95 -6.37
CA ALA A 97 11.34 -0.79 -7.60
C ALA A 97 11.76 -1.75 -8.73
N LYS A 98 13.01 -2.24 -8.71
CA LYS A 98 13.48 -3.30 -9.62
C LYS A 98 12.88 -4.67 -9.29
N ILE A 99 12.48 -4.89 -8.04
CA ILE A 99 11.87 -6.15 -7.57
C ILE A 99 10.37 -6.14 -7.87
N GLY A 100 9.65 -5.07 -7.55
CA GLY A 100 8.22 -4.94 -7.80
C GLY A 100 7.53 -3.95 -6.86
N ASP A 101 6.25 -3.69 -7.10
CA ASP A 101 5.49 -2.67 -6.37
C ASP A 101 5.33 -3.00 -4.87
N ALA A 102 5.16 -4.28 -4.53
CA ALA A 102 5.11 -4.72 -3.14
C ALA A 102 6.42 -4.43 -2.39
N ALA A 103 7.57 -4.59 -3.05
CA ALA A 103 8.87 -4.29 -2.48
C ALA A 103 9.06 -2.78 -2.23
N ILE A 104 8.54 -1.92 -3.13
CA ILE A 104 8.53 -0.47 -2.91
C ILE A 104 7.78 -0.13 -1.63
N ILE A 105 6.56 -0.66 -1.46
CA ILE A 105 5.75 -0.40 -0.27
C ILE A 105 6.46 -0.88 1.00
N LYS A 106 7.05 -2.07 0.99
CA LYS A 106 7.84 -2.59 2.11
C LYS A 106 9.02 -1.68 2.46
N SER A 107 9.74 -1.16 1.44
CA SER A 107 10.85 -0.22 1.64
C SER A 107 10.37 1.08 2.29
N ILE A 108 9.27 1.65 1.81
CA ILE A 108 8.68 2.88 2.38
C ILE A 108 8.21 2.66 3.82
N ILE A 109 7.57 1.52 4.11
CA ILE A 109 7.15 1.15 5.47
C ILE A 109 8.37 1.07 6.40
N LYS A 110 9.47 0.44 5.95
CA LYS A 110 10.72 0.35 6.72
C LYS A 110 11.30 1.74 7.01
N ILE A 111 11.33 2.63 6.01
CA ILE A 111 11.80 4.01 6.17
C ILE A 111 10.97 4.74 7.23
N LEU A 112 9.65 4.68 7.13
CA LEU A 112 8.76 5.36 8.09
C LEU A 112 8.90 4.78 9.50
N ASN A 113 9.02 3.46 9.64
CA ASN A 113 9.23 2.81 10.94
C ASN A 113 10.57 3.24 11.58
N ASN A 114 11.64 3.35 10.81
CA ASN A 114 12.94 3.85 11.28
C ASN A 114 12.86 5.31 11.76
N GLU A 115 11.92 6.10 11.22
CA GLU A 115 11.64 7.47 11.66
C GLU A 115 10.64 7.54 12.83
N GLY A 116 10.25 6.40 13.41
CA GLY A 116 9.30 6.32 14.53
C GLY A 116 7.84 6.48 14.12
N ILE A 117 7.53 6.30 12.82
CA ILE A 117 6.18 6.47 12.25
C ILE A 117 5.64 5.09 11.88
N LYS A 118 4.61 4.62 12.60
CA LYS A 118 4.00 3.31 12.35
C LYS A 118 3.01 3.38 11.20
N VAL A 119 3.17 2.51 10.21
CA VAL A 119 2.16 2.34 9.15
C VAL A 119 1.10 1.34 9.62
N ILE A 120 -0.16 1.73 9.55
CA ILE A 120 -1.30 0.87 9.89
C ILE A 120 -2.10 0.52 8.65
N SER A 121 -2.77 -0.63 8.68
CA SER A 121 -3.62 -1.08 7.58
C SER A 121 -4.81 -0.14 7.40
N SER A 122 -5.14 0.19 6.15
CA SER A 122 -6.35 0.94 5.79
C SER A 122 -7.64 0.21 6.18
N ILE A 123 -7.60 -1.13 6.24
CA ILE A 123 -8.72 -1.98 6.67
C ILE A 123 -9.05 -1.77 8.16
N PHE A 124 -8.11 -1.26 8.97
CA PHE A 124 -8.34 -1.00 10.40
C PHE A 124 -9.56 -0.12 10.65
N PHE A 125 -9.82 0.84 9.79
CA PHE A 125 -10.99 1.72 9.88
C PHE A 125 -12.21 1.26 9.08
N ASN A 126 -12.00 0.37 8.13
CA ASN A 126 -12.99 -0.14 7.19
C ASN A 126 -12.96 -1.67 7.13
N PRO A 127 -13.18 -2.39 8.24
CA PRO A 127 -13.11 -3.85 8.27
C PRO A 127 -14.13 -4.50 7.32
N GLU A 128 -15.23 -3.79 7.02
CA GLU A 128 -16.25 -4.21 6.07
C GLU A 128 -15.76 -4.33 4.62
N LEU A 129 -14.63 -3.70 4.28
CA LEU A 129 -13.98 -3.81 2.96
C LEU A 129 -13.09 -5.05 2.83
N SER A 130 -12.98 -5.86 3.88
CA SER A 130 -12.23 -7.11 3.88
C SER A 130 -13.18 -8.29 3.94
N LEU A 131 -13.02 -9.21 2.99
CA LEU A 131 -13.76 -10.47 3.01
C LEU A 131 -13.19 -11.39 4.12
N LYS A 132 -14.08 -11.98 4.90
CA LYS A 132 -13.73 -13.07 5.81
C LYS A 132 -13.37 -14.32 4.98
N LYS A 133 -12.70 -15.27 5.61
CA LYS A 133 -12.43 -16.58 4.98
C LYS A 133 -13.77 -17.26 4.63
N GLY A 134 -13.94 -17.64 3.35
CA GLY A 134 -15.17 -18.30 2.90
C GLY A 134 -15.27 -18.36 1.38
N CYS A 135 -16.34 -19.01 0.90
CA CYS A 135 -16.75 -19.01 -0.50
C CYS A 135 -17.93 -18.06 -0.68
N TYR A 136 -17.76 -17.05 -1.53
CA TYR A 136 -18.74 -15.97 -1.78
C TYR A 136 -19.43 -16.08 -3.13
N THR A 137 -19.05 -17.08 -3.94
CA THR A 137 -19.66 -17.35 -5.24
C THR A 137 -20.77 -18.40 -5.12
N LYS A 138 -21.68 -18.43 -6.11
CA LYS A 138 -22.73 -19.46 -6.21
C LYS A 138 -22.14 -20.86 -6.33
N LEU A 139 -21.08 -21.00 -7.14
CA LEU A 139 -20.35 -22.26 -7.28
C LEU A 139 -19.37 -22.39 -6.12
N LYS A 140 -19.40 -23.55 -5.47
CA LYS A 140 -18.46 -23.90 -4.41
C LYS A 140 -17.36 -24.79 -4.99
N PRO A 141 -16.13 -24.72 -4.44
CA PRO A 141 -15.03 -25.56 -4.91
C PRO A 141 -15.36 -27.03 -4.66
N ASN A 142 -15.18 -27.85 -5.67
CA ASN A 142 -15.28 -29.32 -5.58
C ASN A 142 -13.98 -29.93 -4.97
N LYS A 143 -13.91 -31.23 -4.82
CA LYS A 143 -12.74 -31.92 -4.26
C LYS A 143 -11.46 -31.65 -5.03
N GLN A 144 -11.53 -31.61 -6.37
CA GLN A 144 -10.38 -31.35 -7.24
C GLN A 144 -9.89 -29.88 -7.13
N ASP A 145 -10.84 -28.93 -7.02
CA ASP A 145 -10.51 -27.53 -6.79
C ASP A 145 -9.80 -27.35 -5.45
N LEU A 146 -10.24 -28.07 -4.40
CA LEU A 146 -9.60 -28.00 -3.09
C LEU A 146 -8.15 -28.52 -3.11
N ILE A 147 -7.85 -29.55 -3.92
CA ILE A 147 -6.48 -30.05 -4.14
C ILE A 147 -5.66 -28.94 -4.81
N SER A 148 -6.17 -28.34 -5.87
CA SER A 148 -5.50 -27.23 -6.59
C SER A 148 -5.24 -26.04 -5.67
N ILE A 149 -6.22 -25.63 -4.85
CA ILE A 149 -6.09 -24.55 -3.86
C ILE A 149 -5.01 -24.87 -2.82
N LYS A 150 -4.99 -26.12 -2.31
CA LYS A 150 -3.96 -26.56 -1.35
C LYS A 150 -2.57 -26.49 -1.94
N LYS A 151 -2.40 -26.92 -3.21
CA LYS A 151 -1.13 -26.86 -3.94
C LYS A 151 -0.66 -25.41 -4.13
N GLY A 152 -1.54 -24.52 -4.59
CA GLY A 152 -1.24 -23.11 -4.75
C GLY A 152 -0.81 -22.43 -3.45
N LYS A 153 -1.55 -22.68 -2.35
CA LYS A 153 -1.18 -22.19 -1.02
C LYS A 153 0.19 -22.68 -0.56
N PHE A 154 0.48 -23.97 -0.77
CA PHE A 154 1.78 -24.53 -0.42
C PHE A 154 2.91 -23.84 -1.19
N PHE A 155 2.73 -23.59 -2.49
CA PHE A 155 3.68 -22.86 -3.31
C PHE A 155 3.92 -21.46 -2.78
N PHE A 156 2.87 -20.67 -2.54
CA PHE A 156 3.01 -19.33 -1.98
C PHE A 156 3.71 -19.31 -0.61
N ASN A 157 3.46 -20.30 0.24
CA ASN A 157 4.14 -20.39 1.53
C ASN A 157 5.64 -20.68 1.40
N LYS A 158 6.04 -21.51 0.43
CA LYS A 158 7.46 -21.77 0.13
C LYS A 158 8.16 -20.58 -0.53
N THR A 159 7.44 -19.78 -1.31
CA THR A 159 7.98 -18.69 -2.13
C THR A 159 7.74 -17.31 -1.53
N LYS A 160 7.54 -17.21 -0.22
CA LYS A 160 7.31 -15.93 0.50
C LYS A 160 8.35 -14.84 0.22
N SER A 161 9.57 -15.22 -0.17
CA SER A 161 10.64 -14.29 -0.58
C SER A 161 10.48 -13.75 -2.01
N LEU A 162 9.61 -14.36 -2.82
CA LEU A 162 9.38 -13.97 -4.21
C LEU A 162 8.19 -13.00 -4.29
N ASP A 163 8.42 -11.78 -3.84
CA ASP A 163 7.38 -10.70 -3.77
C ASP A 163 6.77 -10.32 -5.12
N HIS A 164 7.30 -10.85 -6.23
CA HIS A 164 6.83 -10.57 -7.58
C HIS A 164 5.78 -11.58 -8.08
N ILE A 165 5.58 -12.72 -7.38
CA ILE A 165 4.57 -13.72 -7.76
C ILE A 165 3.31 -13.45 -6.95
N GLN A 166 2.26 -12.95 -7.61
CA GLN A 166 0.98 -12.61 -6.98
C GLN A 166 -0.17 -13.50 -7.47
N ALA A 167 0.01 -14.21 -8.59
CA ALA A 167 -0.98 -15.10 -9.16
C ALA A 167 -0.38 -16.43 -9.61
N LEU A 168 -1.17 -17.50 -9.49
CA LEU A 168 -0.85 -18.84 -9.93
C LEU A 168 -2.05 -19.46 -10.64
N VAL A 169 -1.79 -20.23 -11.69
CA VAL A 169 -2.75 -21.13 -12.30
C VAL A 169 -2.37 -22.56 -11.91
N VAL A 170 -3.28 -23.23 -11.24
CA VAL A 170 -3.05 -24.59 -10.72
C VAL A 170 -4.17 -25.51 -11.17
N LYS A 171 -3.84 -26.72 -11.61
CA LYS A 171 -4.81 -27.80 -11.93
C LYS A 171 -4.35 -29.08 -11.25
N GLY A 172 -5.17 -29.59 -10.32
CA GLY A 172 -4.80 -30.72 -9.48
C GLY A 172 -3.56 -30.38 -8.63
N ASP A 173 -2.52 -31.18 -8.76
CA ASP A 173 -1.24 -31.02 -8.08
C ASP A 173 -0.18 -30.27 -8.92
N LYS A 174 -0.52 -29.85 -10.16
CA LYS A 174 0.40 -29.20 -11.09
C LYS A 174 0.20 -27.67 -11.13
N ILE A 175 1.29 -26.93 -11.07
CA ILE A 175 1.31 -25.50 -11.36
C ILE A 175 1.49 -25.34 -12.87
N LEU A 176 0.47 -24.78 -13.54
CA LEU A 176 0.46 -24.58 -14.98
C LEU A 176 1.13 -23.26 -15.38
N ALA A 177 0.90 -22.20 -14.61
CA ALA A 177 1.50 -20.91 -14.83
C ALA A 177 1.69 -20.17 -13.52
N LYS A 178 2.64 -19.24 -13.50
CA LYS A 178 2.89 -18.30 -12.43
C LYS A 178 3.07 -16.92 -13.04
N GLU A 179 2.62 -15.89 -12.32
CA GLU A 179 2.94 -14.52 -12.68
C GLU A 179 4.47 -14.40 -12.75
N GLY A 180 4.96 -13.98 -13.92
CA GLY A 180 6.38 -13.78 -14.17
C GLY A 180 6.73 -12.29 -14.22
N LYS A 181 8.03 -12.02 -14.15
CA LYS A 181 8.57 -10.75 -14.63
C LYS A 181 8.77 -10.81 -16.12
#